data_c828cb056315d51d3b4a3ed656c1d842
#
_entry.id   c828cb056315d51d3b4a3ed656c1d842
#
_cell.length_a   1.000
_cell.length_b   1.000
_cell.length_c   1.000
_cell.angle_alpha   90.00
_cell.angle_beta   90.00
_cell.angle_gamma   90.00
#
_symmetry.space_group_name_H-M   'P 1'
#
loop_
_entity.id
_entity.type
_entity.pdbx_description
1 polymer ?
#
loop_
_entity_poly.entity_id
_entity_poly.type
_entity_poly.pdbx_seq_one_letter_code
_entity_poly.pdbx_strand_id
1 'polypeptide(L)'
;MKENVTKRFLKYVAFDTTANPKNSNCPSSEGQRVFANYLVEELKSLGLEDAHVDENSYVMATLKGNIDGVPTVGFISHLDTAPDVTGKDVKPRIIENYDGKDIVLNEELKVVTKVSDYPEMELLKGEDIIVTDGTTLLGADDKAGIAQIVTAMEYLSNHPEIKHGDIKVGFTPDEEVGRGANLFDVEKFGANYAYTIDGGLLGELQYENFNAAGVTLTIQGRNVHPGSAKNKLVNALHIAAEISTLFPASERPETTEEYEGFYHLNDINGNVEKATMVYIIRDHDKAKFEERKAFMVEQIAKMNEKYADRITIDLNDQYYNMKEKVEPVKFIVDIVEEAMKELEIEPKIIPIRGGTDGSRLSFMGLPCPNIFTGGLNFHSKNECIPVSSMEKGANLIVKIVEKYTNIK
;
A
#
# COMPACT_ATOMS: atom_id res chain seq x y z
N MET A 1 -21.31 -8.56 12.87
CA MET A 1 -19.98 -8.45 12.26
C MET A 1 -18.91 -7.96 13.22
N LYS A 2 -19.16 -6.94 14.06
CA LYS A 2 -18.18 -6.31 14.96
C LYS A 2 -17.31 -7.31 15.73
N GLU A 3 -17.92 -8.25 16.45
CA GLU A 3 -17.19 -9.25 17.25
C GLU A 3 -16.30 -10.17 16.40
N ASN A 4 -16.79 -10.62 15.25
CA ASN A 4 -16.07 -11.56 14.38
C ASN A 4 -14.86 -10.89 13.71
N VAL A 5 -15.01 -9.67 13.16
CA VAL A 5 -13.90 -8.95 12.54
C VAL A 5 -12.82 -8.61 13.56
N THR A 6 -13.21 -8.19 14.77
CA THR A 6 -12.27 -7.90 15.86
C THR A 6 -11.48 -9.14 16.28
N LYS A 7 -12.16 -10.28 16.48
CA LYS A 7 -11.50 -11.55 16.84
C LYS A 7 -10.51 -12.01 15.77
N ARG A 8 -10.89 -11.90 14.50
CA ARG A 8 -10.00 -12.23 13.37
C ARG A 8 -8.79 -11.33 13.36
N PHE A 9 -8.99 -10.03 13.40
CA PHE A 9 -7.90 -9.06 13.39
C PHE A 9 -6.90 -9.34 14.52
N LEU A 10 -7.37 -9.46 15.76
CA LEU A 10 -6.51 -9.78 16.92
C LEU A 10 -5.75 -11.10 16.78
N LYS A 11 -6.32 -12.07 16.07
CA LYS A 11 -5.65 -13.34 15.75
C LYS A 11 -4.63 -13.19 14.65
N TYR A 12 -4.93 -12.40 13.59
CA TYR A 12 -4.07 -12.25 12.44
C TYR A 12 -2.81 -11.44 12.76
N VAL A 13 -2.90 -10.44 13.61
CA VAL A 13 -1.72 -9.65 14.03
C VAL A 13 -0.71 -10.45 14.84
N ALA A 14 -1.07 -11.61 15.35
CA ALA A 14 -0.14 -12.51 16.03
C ALA A 14 0.84 -13.23 15.07
N PHE A 15 0.57 -13.26 13.76
CA PHE A 15 1.49 -13.79 12.77
C PHE A 15 2.55 -12.72 12.43
N ASP A 16 3.82 -13.06 12.55
CA ASP A 16 4.91 -12.22 12.06
C ASP A 16 5.06 -12.40 10.55
N THR A 17 4.57 -11.44 9.79
CA THR A 17 4.60 -11.43 8.32
C THR A 17 5.44 -10.29 7.76
N THR A 18 6.35 -9.75 8.56
CA THR A 18 7.21 -8.63 8.17
C THR A 18 7.91 -8.92 6.85
N ALA A 19 7.73 -8.06 5.85
CA ALA A 19 8.41 -8.16 4.55
C ALA A 19 9.93 -7.98 4.69
N ASN A 20 10.69 -8.63 3.82
CA ASN A 20 12.15 -8.50 3.82
C ASN A 20 12.65 -7.93 2.48
N PRO A 21 12.97 -6.62 2.40
CA PRO A 21 13.40 -5.98 1.17
C PRO A 21 14.74 -6.52 0.62
N LYS A 22 15.53 -7.22 1.47
CA LYS A 22 16.84 -7.80 1.08
C LYS A 22 16.68 -9.20 0.48
N ASN A 23 15.54 -9.84 0.62
CA ASN A 23 15.27 -11.16 0.05
C ASN A 23 14.48 -10.98 -1.27
N SER A 24 15.06 -11.45 -2.37
CA SER A 24 14.42 -11.38 -3.70
C SER A 24 13.41 -12.51 -3.98
N ASN A 25 13.28 -13.48 -3.08
CA ASN A 25 12.28 -14.54 -3.22
C ASN A 25 10.86 -13.98 -3.00
N CYS A 26 9.87 -14.70 -3.49
CA CYS A 26 8.45 -14.44 -3.21
C CYS A 26 7.85 -15.70 -2.55
N PRO A 27 7.33 -15.60 -1.32
CA PRO A 27 7.34 -14.41 -0.46
C PRO A 27 8.74 -14.10 0.09
N SER A 28 8.95 -12.85 0.48
CA SER A 28 10.22 -12.40 1.05
C SER A 28 10.49 -12.92 2.48
N SER A 29 9.44 -13.35 3.17
CA SER A 29 9.53 -13.93 4.52
C SER A 29 8.61 -15.15 4.66
N GLU A 30 9.08 -16.14 5.44
CA GLU A 30 8.33 -17.40 5.65
C GLU A 30 7.02 -17.18 6.45
N GLY A 31 6.97 -16.16 7.29
CA GLY A 31 5.77 -15.83 8.05
C GLY A 31 4.54 -15.56 7.17
N GLN A 32 4.74 -14.98 5.99
CA GLN A 32 3.66 -14.76 5.02
C GLN A 32 3.08 -16.09 4.53
N ARG A 33 3.94 -17.09 4.23
CA ARG A 33 3.48 -18.43 3.82
C ARG A 33 2.73 -19.15 4.94
N VAL A 34 3.20 -19.03 6.17
CA VAL A 34 2.52 -19.60 7.33
C VAL A 34 1.13 -18.99 7.49
N PHE A 35 1.02 -17.67 7.36
CA PHE A 35 -0.26 -16.98 7.44
C PHE A 35 -1.17 -17.30 6.25
N ALA A 36 -0.64 -17.37 5.03
CA ALA A 36 -1.40 -17.78 3.85
C ALA A 36 -2.04 -19.16 4.01
N ASN A 37 -1.28 -20.14 4.49
CA ASN A 37 -1.80 -21.48 4.77
C ASN A 37 -2.92 -21.46 5.82
N TYR A 38 -2.74 -20.67 6.89
CA TYR A 38 -3.77 -20.49 7.91
C TYR A 38 -5.08 -19.95 7.30
N LEU A 39 -4.99 -18.93 6.44
CA LEU A 39 -6.14 -18.31 5.77
C LEU A 39 -6.86 -19.28 4.82
N VAL A 40 -6.12 -20.12 4.10
CA VAL A 40 -6.72 -21.17 3.25
C VAL A 40 -7.61 -22.11 4.07
N GLU A 41 -7.14 -22.58 5.22
CA GLU A 41 -7.92 -23.46 6.08
C GLU A 41 -9.15 -22.74 6.67
N GLU A 42 -9.01 -21.45 7.03
CA GLU A 42 -10.14 -20.66 7.50
C GLU A 42 -11.19 -20.46 6.39
N LEU A 43 -10.77 -20.06 5.17
CA LEU A 43 -11.67 -19.87 4.03
C LEU A 43 -12.43 -21.16 3.68
N LYS A 44 -11.75 -22.32 3.67
CA LYS A 44 -12.41 -23.62 3.47
C LYS A 44 -13.46 -23.91 4.54
N SER A 45 -13.18 -23.57 5.79
CA SER A 45 -14.14 -23.77 6.89
C SER A 45 -15.40 -22.91 6.76
N LEU A 46 -15.33 -21.82 5.97
CA LEU A 46 -16.44 -20.94 5.64
C LEU A 46 -17.19 -21.34 4.36
N GLY A 47 -16.79 -22.44 3.70
CA GLY A 47 -17.43 -22.95 2.50
C GLY A 47 -16.80 -22.52 1.17
N LEU A 48 -15.65 -21.83 1.20
CA LEU A 48 -14.88 -21.52 -0.01
C LEU A 48 -13.94 -22.71 -0.32
N GLU A 49 -14.52 -23.80 -0.83
CA GLU A 49 -13.85 -25.10 -0.95
C GLU A 49 -12.63 -25.09 -1.91
N ASP A 50 -12.60 -24.18 -2.89
CA ASP A 50 -11.51 -24.02 -3.84
C ASP A 50 -10.33 -23.20 -3.30
N ALA A 51 -10.42 -22.75 -2.04
CA ALA A 51 -9.35 -21.97 -1.42
C ALA A 51 -8.01 -22.70 -1.49
N HIS A 52 -7.01 -22.05 -2.01
CA HIS A 52 -5.66 -22.59 -2.17
C HIS A 52 -4.61 -21.48 -2.06
N VAL A 53 -3.39 -21.89 -1.78
CA VAL A 53 -2.19 -21.05 -1.83
C VAL A 53 -1.26 -21.62 -2.89
N ASP A 54 -0.67 -20.76 -3.69
CA ASP A 54 0.31 -21.17 -4.71
C ASP A 54 1.74 -21.24 -4.15
N GLU A 55 2.71 -21.56 -5.02
CA GLU A 55 4.14 -21.63 -4.67
C GLU A 55 4.74 -20.29 -4.21
N ASN A 56 4.14 -19.19 -4.59
CA ASN A 56 4.56 -17.82 -4.25
C ASN A 56 3.79 -17.23 -3.07
N SER A 57 2.90 -18.00 -2.45
CA SER A 57 2.04 -17.60 -1.32
C SER A 57 0.85 -16.69 -1.67
N TYR A 58 0.47 -16.57 -2.92
CA TYR A 58 -0.83 -15.99 -3.26
C TYR A 58 -1.96 -16.90 -2.82
N VAL A 59 -2.88 -16.36 -2.05
CA VAL A 59 -4.11 -17.06 -1.67
C VAL A 59 -5.21 -16.68 -2.64
N MET A 60 -5.93 -17.65 -3.17
CA MET A 60 -7.13 -17.43 -3.98
C MET A 60 -8.26 -18.32 -3.52
N ALA A 61 -9.48 -17.79 -3.51
CA ALA A 61 -10.69 -18.52 -3.18
C ALA A 61 -11.92 -17.93 -3.88
N THR A 62 -12.99 -18.72 -3.97
CA THR A 62 -14.27 -18.29 -4.54
C THR A 62 -15.41 -18.58 -3.57
N LEU A 63 -16.16 -17.56 -3.19
CA LEU A 63 -17.50 -17.74 -2.67
C LEU A 63 -18.47 -17.82 -3.86
N LYS A 64 -19.06 -19.01 -4.06
CA LYS A 64 -19.96 -19.25 -5.20
C LYS A 64 -21.22 -18.42 -5.10
N GLY A 65 -21.56 -17.76 -6.21
CA GLY A 65 -22.78 -16.99 -6.33
C GLY A 65 -24.04 -17.80 -6.22
N ASN A 66 -25.12 -17.16 -5.82
CA ASN A 66 -26.47 -17.74 -5.77
C ASN A 66 -27.40 -17.21 -6.87
N ILE A 67 -26.87 -16.35 -7.75
CA ILE A 67 -27.50 -15.89 -9.01
C ILE A 67 -26.47 -15.89 -10.15
N ASP A 68 -26.98 -16.02 -11.38
CA ASP A 68 -26.20 -15.99 -12.61
C ASP A 68 -26.38 -14.66 -13.36
N GLY A 69 -25.49 -14.39 -14.33
CA GLY A 69 -25.62 -13.28 -15.28
C GLY A 69 -25.20 -11.91 -14.73
N VAL A 70 -24.47 -11.89 -13.62
CA VAL A 70 -23.88 -10.69 -13.04
C VAL A 70 -22.36 -10.79 -13.02
N PRO A 71 -21.62 -9.66 -13.04
CA PRO A 71 -20.15 -9.69 -13.00
C PRO A 71 -19.61 -10.36 -11.73
N THR A 72 -18.48 -11.05 -11.88
CA THR A 72 -17.68 -11.56 -10.79
C THR A 72 -16.84 -10.42 -10.21
N VAL A 73 -16.95 -10.19 -8.90
CA VAL A 73 -16.18 -9.15 -8.19
C VAL A 73 -15.13 -9.77 -7.27
N GLY A 74 -13.94 -9.16 -7.23
CA GLY A 74 -12.83 -9.58 -6.37
C GLY A 74 -12.58 -8.63 -5.22
N PHE A 75 -12.12 -9.15 -4.08
CA PHE A 75 -11.60 -8.36 -2.96
C PHE A 75 -10.20 -8.87 -2.62
N ILE A 76 -9.26 -7.95 -2.51
CA ILE A 76 -7.82 -8.25 -2.39
C ILE A 76 -7.25 -7.46 -1.20
N SER A 77 -6.35 -8.07 -0.45
CA SER A 77 -5.56 -7.48 0.64
C SER A 77 -4.19 -8.13 0.69
N HIS A 78 -3.19 -7.45 1.30
CA HIS A 78 -1.87 -8.05 1.38
C HIS A 78 -1.59 -8.76 2.71
N LEU A 79 -0.70 -9.76 2.65
CA LEU A 79 -0.34 -10.63 3.77
C LEU A 79 0.74 -10.03 4.66
N ASP A 80 1.66 -9.32 4.05
CA ASP A 80 2.86 -8.80 4.72
C ASP A 80 2.57 -7.54 5.54
N THR A 81 3.55 -7.17 6.34
CA THR A 81 3.59 -5.89 7.05
C THR A 81 4.89 -5.17 6.72
N ALA A 82 4.85 -3.84 6.82
CA ALA A 82 5.98 -2.97 6.54
C ALA A 82 7.25 -3.37 7.31
N PRO A 83 8.45 -3.30 6.66
CA PRO A 83 9.72 -3.61 7.32
C PRO A 83 10.27 -2.49 8.20
N ASP A 84 9.61 -1.33 8.25
CA ASP A 84 10.05 -0.14 8.97
C ASP A 84 10.09 -0.35 10.49
N VAL A 85 9.11 -1.11 11.00
CA VAL A 85 8.99 -1.49 12.40
C VAL A 85 8.66 -2.98 12.48
N THR A 86 9.24 -3.68 13.45
CA THR A 86 8.98 -5.12 13.61
C THR A 86 7.51 -5.43 13.82
N GLY A 87 7.00 -6.47 13.14
CA GLY A 87 5.68 -7.07 13.35
C GLY A 87 5.72 -8.34 14.20
N LYS A 88 6.84 -8.61 14.88
CA LYS A 88 7.02 -9.81 15.69
C LYS A 88 6.53 -9.61 17.12
N ASP A 89 5.78 -10.58 17.63
CA ASP A 89 5.24 -10.60 19.00
C ASP A 89 4.35 -9.37 19.33
N VAL A 90 3.49 -8.99 18.37
CA VAL A 90 2.53 -7.90 18.53
C VAL A 90 1.63 -8.14 19.74
N LYS A 91 1.50 -7.13 20.60
CA LYS A 91 0.64 -7.16 21.80
C LYS A 91 -0.46 -6.13 21.68
N PRO A 92 -1.54 -6.47 20.98
CA PRO A 92 -2.65 -5.54 20.77
C PRO A 92 -3.44 -5.37 22.08
N ARG A 93 -3.95 -4.15 22.30
CA ARG A 93 -4.93 -3.87 23.35
C ARG A 93 -6.03 -2.95 22.83
N ILE A 94 -7.22 -3.12 23.38
CA ILE A 94 -8.37 -2.26 23.06
C ILE A 94 -8.43 -1.13 24.10
N ILE A 95 -8.56 0.10 23.63
CA ILE A 95 -8.88 1.27 24.45
C ILE A 95 -10.36 1.56 24.16
N GLU A 96 -11.21 1.27 25.15
CA GLU A 96 -12.65 1.51 25.02
C GLU A 96 -12.96 3.01 25.16
N ASN A 97 -13.87 3.51 24.32
CA ASN A 97 -14.37 4.89 24.36
C ASN A 97 -13.22 5.91 24.46
N TYR A 98 -12.31 5.88 23.49
CA TYR A 98 -11.11 6.72 23.46
C TYR A 98 -11.45 8.21 23.71
N ASP A 99 -10.77 8.85 24.63
CA ASP A 99 -11.11 10.20 25.10
C ASP A 99 -10.54 11.34 24.26
N GLY A 100 -9.76 11.03 23.20
CA GLY A 100 -9.14 12.01 22.29
C GLY A 100 -7.84 12.60 22.84
N LYS A 101 -7.19 11.98 23.86
CA LYS A 101 -5.93 12.44 24.42
C LYS A 101 -4.75 11.57 24.03
N ASP A 102 -3.55 12.02 24.42
CA ASP A 102 -2.32 11.26 24.25
C ASP A 102 -2.44 9.86 24.86
N ILE A 103 -1.94 8.85 24.14
CA ILE A 103 -1.99 7.45 24.57
C ILE A 103 -0.60 7.01 25.01
N VAL A 104 -0.45 6.65 26.27
CA VAL A 104 0.76 5.99 26.75
C VAL A 104 0.72 4.53 26.28
N LEU A 105 1.51 4.20 25.25
CA LEU A 105 1.65 2.84 24.75
C LEU A 105 2.54 2.01 25.66
N ASN A 106 3.64 2.60 26.13
CA ASN A 106 4.61 1.93 27.00
C ASN A 106 5.24 2.91 27.98
N GLU A 107 5.02 2.69 29.27
CA GLU A 107 5.58 3.55 30.32
C GLU A 107 7.10 3.38 30.49
N GLU A 108 7.59 2.13 30.46
CA GLU A 108 9.01 1.81 30.64
C GLU A 108 9.87 2.37 29.50
N LEU A 109 9.40 2.19 28.25
CA LEU A 109 10.06 2.68 27.04
C LEU A 109 9.73 4.14 26.74
N LYS A 110 8.83 4.76 27.50
CA LYS A 110 8.33 6.13 27.32
C LYS A 110 7.76 6.37 25.89
N VAL A 111 7.08 5.37 25.35
CA VAL A 111 6.42 5.50 24.03
C VAL A 111 5.01 6.06 24.26
N VAL A 112 4.75 7.20 23.66
CA VAL A 112 3.47 7.91 23.76
C VAL A 112 3.04 8.34 22.37
N THR A 113 1.83 7.96 21.97
CA THR A 113 1.17 8.52 20.79
C THR A 113 0.59 9.88 21.21
N LYS A 114 1.17 10.96 20.69
CA LYS A 114 0.72 12.30 21.01
C LYS A 114 -0.25 12.80 19.95
N VAL A 115 -1.39 13.33 20.35
CA VAL A 115 -2.37 13.93 19.45
C VAL A 115 -1.76 15.13 18.69
N SER A 116 -0.82 15.86 19.31
CA SER A 116 -0.08 16.95 18.64
C SER A 116 0.76 16.48 17.44
N ASP A 117 1.22 15.23 17.46
CA ASP A 117 2.05 14.64 16.40
C ASP A 117 1.17 13.92 15.36
N TYR A 118 -0.03 13.49 15.75
CA TYR A 118 -1.01 12.75 14.95
C TYR A 118 -2.41 13.36 15.16
N PRO A 119 -2.70 14.55 14.59
CA PRO A 119 -3.96 15.26 14.82
C PRO A 119 -5.21 14.52 14.37
N GLU A 120 -5.08 13.58 13.42
CA GLU A 120 -6.17 12.72 12.97
C GLU A 120 -6.73 11.81 14.08
N MET A 121 -5.96 11.59 15.16
CA MET A 121 -6.42 10.86 16.34
C MET A 121 -7.65 11.51 17.00
N GLU A 122 -7.85 12.82 16.85
CA GLU A 122 -9.04 13.50 17.35
C GLU A 122 -10.35 12.99 16.72
N LEU A 123 -10.28 12.48 15.47
CA LEU A 123 -11.42 11.90 14.77
C LEU A 123 -11.91 10.60 15.43
N LEU A 124 -11.06 9.96 16.24
CA LEU A 124 -11.34 8.68 16.89
C LEU A 124 -11.97 8.83 18.28
N LYS A 125 -12.22 10.05 18.72
CA LYS A 125 -12.83 10.30 20.04
C LYS A 125 -14.20 9.64 20.15
N GLY A 126 -14.35 8.82 21.21
CA GLY A 126 -15.58 8.04 21.44
C GLY A 126 -15.58 6.64 20.84
N GLU A 127 -14.59 6.31 20.03
CA GLU A 127 -14.43 4.98 19.43
C GLU A 127 -13.68 4.01 20.34
N ASP A 128 -13.95 2.71 20.17
CA ASP A 128 -13.09 1.66 20.69
C ASP A 128 -11.94 1.47 19.69
N ILE A 129 -10.71 1.73 20.11
CA ILE A 129 -9.55 1.65 19.22
C ILE A 129 -8.58 0.55 19.65
N ILE A 130 -7.97 -0.13 18.69
CA ILE A 130 -6.92 -1.11 18.91
C ILE A 130 -5.57 -0.45 18.68
N VAL A 131 -4.66 -0.62 19.64
CA VAL A 131 -3.29 -0.11 19.60
C VAL A 131 -2.30 -1.21 20.01
N THR A 132 -1.00 -0.98 19.80
CA THR A 132 0.07 -1.88 20.29
C THR A 132 0.56 -1.46 21.68
N ASP A 133 1.56 -2.21 22.20
CA ASP A 133 2.33 -1.82 23.39
C ASP A 133 3.52 -0.89 23.06
N GLY A 134 3.62 -0.34 21.86
CA GLY A 134 4.68 0.55 21.41
C GLY A 134 6.04 -0.11 21.15
N THR A 135 6.13 -1.44 21.17
CA THR A 135 7.35 -2.19 20.83
C THR A 135 7.36 -2.63 19.36
N THR A 136 6.17 -2.76 18.74
CA THR A 136 5.95 -3.21 17.37
C THR A 136 5.02 -2.26 16.63
N LEU A 137 4.88 -2.41 15.31
CA LEU A 137 3.69 -1.95 14.61
C LEU A 137 2.47 -2.77 15.05
N LEU A 138 1.24 -2.38 14.64
CA LEU A 138 0.02 -3.14 14.93
C LEU A 138 -0.26 -4.19 13.84
N GLY A 139 -0.02 -3.84 12.57
CA GLY A 139 -0.34 -4.66 11.39
C GLY A 139 -1.80 -4.50 10.94
N ALA A 140 -2.43 -3.35 11.21
CA ALA A 140 -3.72 -3.01 10.62
C ALA A 140 -3.62 -2.89 9.10
N ASP A 141 -2.50 -2.40 8.63
CA ASP A 141 -2.02 -2.45 7.27
C ASP A 141 -1.28 -3.78 7.05
N ASP A 142 -1.83 -4.81 6.34
CA ASP A 142 -3.21 -4.82 5.83
C ASP A 142 -4.04 -6.02 6.38
N LYS A 143 -3.70 -6.50 7.58
CA LYS A 143 -4.46 -7.60 8.21
C LYS A 143 -5.88 -7.19 8.60
N ALA A 144 -6.16 -5.88 8.69
CA ALA A 144 -7.52 -5.39 8.89
C ALA A 144 -8.36 -5.58 7.63
N GLY A 145 -7.81 -5.32 6.44
CA GLY A 145 -8.47 -5.61 5.17
C GLY A 145 -8.76 -7.10 5.02
N ILE A 146 -7.78 -7.96 5.33
CA ILE A 146 -7.99 -9.42 5.35
C ILE A 146 -9.13 -9.80 6.29
N ALA A 147 -9.15 -9.25 7.52
CA ALA A 147 -10.19 -9.55 8.51
C ALA A 147 -11.58 -9.09 8.04
N GLN A 148 -11.67 -7.94 7.36
CA GLN A 148 -12.91 -7.41 6.77
C GLN A 148 -13.42 -8.34 5.66
N ILE A 149 -12.55 -8.74 4.72
CA ILE A 149 -12.89 -9.64 3.61
C ILE A 149 -13.40 -10.99 4.14
N VAL A 150 -12.63 -11.63 5.02
CA VAL A 150 -12.99 -12.96 5.55
C VAL A 150 -14.30 -12.89 6.36
N THR A 151 -14.52 -11.80 7.11
CA THR A 151 -15.77 -11.61 7.87
C THR A 151 -16.97 -11.38 6.96
N ALA A 152 -16.80 -10.65 5.85
CA ALA A 152 -17.84 -10.47 4.85
C ALA A 152 -18.18 -11.80 4.15
N MET A 153 -17.19 -12.64 3.84
CA MET A 153 -17.41 -13.98 3.26
C MET A 153 -18.17 -14.88 4.22
N GLU A 154 -17.80 -14.91 5.51
CA GLU A 154 -18.54 -15.64 6.54
C GLU A 154 -20.01 -15.17 6.62
N TYR A 155 -20.22 -13.86 6.60
CA TYR A 155 -21.56 -13.30 6.68
C TYR A 155 -22.41 -13.73 5.49
N LEU A 156 -21.91 -13.56 4.26
CA LEU A 156 -22.61 -13.96 3.03
C LEU A 156 -22.88 -15.47 2.97
N SER A 157 -21.91 -16.29 3.38
CA SER A 157 -22.07 -17.75 3.44
C SER A 157 -23.21 -18.18 4.38
N ASN A 158 -23.43 -17.43 5.47
CA ASN A 158 -24.49 -17.68 6.44
C ASN A 158 -25.84 -17.01 6.11
N HIS A 159 -25.90 -16.18 5.06
CA HIS A 159 -27.09 -15.42 4.64
C HIS A 159 -27.41 -15.66 3.17
N PRO A 160 -27.84 -16.88 2.78
CA PRO A 160 -28.10 -17.23 1.39
C PRO A 160 -29.26 -16.45 0.75
N GLU A 161 -30.05 -15.73 1.53
CA GLU A 161 -31.06 -14.79 1.04
C GLU A 161 -30.47 -13.56 0.36
N ILE A 162 -29.22 -13.18 0.70
CA ILE A 162 -28.50 -12.09 0.05
C ILE A 162 -28.07 -12.56 -1.34
N LYS A 163 -28.55 -11.88 -2.38
CA LYS A 163 -28.22 -12.23 -3.77
C LYS A 163 -26.86 -11.71 -4.15
N HIS A 164 -26.06 -12.56 -4.81
CA HIS A 164 -24.73 -12.20 -5.32
C HIS A 164 -24.26 -13.16 -6.43
N GLY A 165 -23.41 -12.66 -7.32
CA GLY A 165 -22.63 -13.46 -8.25
C GLY A 165 -21.43 -14.15 -7.56
N ASP A 166 -20.55 -14.77 -8.33
CA ASP A 166 -19.29 -15.28 -7.80
C ASP A 166 -18.46 -14.14 -7.20
N ILE A 167 -17.90 -14.36 -6.01
CA ILE A 167 -17.01 -13.43 -5.32
C ILE A 167 -15.64 -14.06 -5.23
N LYS A 168 -14.61 -13.34 -5.67
CA LYS A 168 -13.23 -13.78 -5.60
C LYS A 168 -12.52 -13.13 -4.41
N VAL A 169 -11.77 -13.92 -3.69
CA VAL A 169 -10.91 -13.47 -2.59
C VAL A 169 -9.45 -13.70 -2.99
N GLY A 170 -8.63 -12.67 -2.88
CA GLY A 170 -7.20 -12.74 -3.16
C GLY A 170 -6.38 -12.17 -2.01
N PHE A 171 -5.29 -12.85 -1.61
CA PHE A 171 -4.32 -12.26 -0.70
C PHE A 171 -2.93 -12.33 -1.31
N THR A 172 -2.24 -11.20 -1.32
CA THR A 172 -0.95 -11.00 -1.99
C THR A 172 0.21 -10.95 -0.98
N PRO A 173 1.36 -11.56 -1.28
CA PRO A 173 2.58 -11.37 -0.49
C PRO A 173 3.35 -10.13 -0.95
N ASP A 174 4.22 -9.57 -0.12
CA ASP A 174 5.27 -8.61 -0.50
C ASP A 174 4.78 -7.29 -1.11
N GLU A 175 3.59 -6.81 -0.76
CA GLU A 175 3.09 -5.49 -1.19
C GLU A 175 4.00 -4.38 -0.68
N GLU A 176 4.37 -4.40 0.57
CA GLU A 176 5.15 -3.40 1.32
C GLU A 176 6.60 -3.22 0.80
N VAL A 177 7.03 -4.12 -0.05
CA VAL A 177 8.31 -4.03 -0.77
C VAL A 177 8.11 -3.85 -2.29
N GLY A 178 6.89 -3.45 -2.70
CA GLY A 178 6.51 -3.09 -4.07
C GLY A 178 6.46 -4.26 -5.04
N ARG A 179 6.21 -5.48 -4.57
CA ARG A 179 6.18 -6.70 -5.38
C ARG A 179 4.87 -7.48 -5.32
N GLY A 180 3.89 -7.00 -4.56
CA GLY A 180 2.65 -7.70 -4.24
C GLY A 180 1.95 -8.30 -5.45
N ALA A 181 1.60 -7.52 -6.45
CA ALA A 181 0.90 -8.01 -7.64
C ALA A 181 1.80 -8.61 -8.73
N ASN A 182 3.15 -8.71 -8.53
CA ASN A 182 4.07 -9.06 -9.62
C ASN A 182 3.80 -10.41 -10.27
N LEU A 183 3.42 -11.40 -9.48
CA LEU A 183 3.19 -12.79 -9.92
C LEU A 183 1.72 -13.19 -9.73
N PHE A 184 0.83 -12.22 -9.49
CA PHE A 184 -0.60 -12.48 -9.34
C PHE A 184 -1.20 -12.94 -10.67
N ASP A 185 -1.82 -14.11 -10.69
CA ASP A 185 -2.46 -14.66 -11.88
C ASP A 185 -3.90 -14.13 -12.02
N VAL A 186 -4.04 -13.02 -12.76
CA VAL A 186 -5.33 -12.35 -13.00
C VAL A 186 -6.31 -13.26 -13.75
N GLU A 187 -5.84 -14.06 -14.70
CA GLU A 187 -6.69 -14.98 -15.46
C GLU A 187 -7.25 -16.09 -14.57
N LYS A 188 -6.40 -16.68 -13.73
CA LYS A 188 -6.80 -17.70 -12.75
C LYS A 188 -7.71 -17.12 -11.68
N PHE A 189 -7.44 -15.90 -11.22
CA PHE A 189 -8.31 -15.19 -10.28
C PHE A 189 -9.72 -15.02 -10.85
N GLY A 190 -9.85 -14.64 -12.09
CA GLY A 190 -11.10 -14.71 -12.87
C GLY A 190 -12.19 -13.73 -12.41
N ALA A 191 -11.85 -12.60 -11.80
CA ALA A 191 -12.78 -11.52 -11.52
C ALA A 191 -12.86 -10.55 -12.70
N ASN A 192 -14.03 -9.94 -12.93
CA ASN A 192 -14.21 -8.89 -13.93
C ASN A 192 -13.66 -7.56 -13.41
N TYR A 193 -13.86 -7.29 -12.14
CA TYR A 193 -13.43 -6.11 -11.41
C TYR A 193 -12.99 -6.53 -10.00
N ALA A 194 -12.11 -5.76 -9.40
CA ALA A 194 -11.70 -6.03 -8.02
C ALA A 194 -11.56 -4.73 -7.22
N TYR A 195 -11.37 -4.87 -5.92
CA TYR A 195 -11.05 -3.81 -4.97
C TYR A 195 -9.95 -4.28 -4.04
N THR A 196 -8.91 -3.48 -3.86
CA THR A 196 -8.01 -3.65 -2.73
C THR A 196 -8.65 -3.02 -1.48
N ILE A 197 -8.57 -3.70 -0.34
CA ILE A 197 -9.02 -3.18 0.95
C ILE A 197 -7.75 -2.79 1.73
N ASP A 198 -7.11 -1.72 1.30
CA ASP A 198 -5.75 -1.34 1.66
C ASP A 198 -5.60 0.20 1.78
N GLY A 199 -6.72 0.90 1.95
CA GLY A 199 -6.73 2.35 2.15
C GLY A 199 -6.63 2.76 3.62
N GLY A 200 -6.47 4.05 3.85
CA GLY A 200 -6.31 4.63 5.18
C GLY A 200 -7.63 4.82 5.94
N LEU A 201 -7.96 6.08 6.24
CA LEU A 201 -9.09 6.47 7.06
C LEU A 201 -10.44 6.03 6.52
N LEU A 202 -11.39 5.83 7.44
CA LEU A 202 -12.78 5.53 7.11
C LEU A 202 -13.34 6.49 6.06
N GLY A 203 -13.89 5.91 4.98
CA GLY A 203 -14.50 6.62 3.87
C GLY A 203 -13.56 6.89 2.70
N GLU A 204 -12.26 6.61 2.81
CA GLU A 204 -11.34 6.77 1.68
C GLU A 204 -11.67 5.80 0.55
N LEU A 205 -11.72 6.36 -0.66
CA LEU A 205 -11.91 5.65 -1.92
C LEU A 205 -10.92 6.22 -2.93
N GLN A 206 -10.05 5.38 -3.45
CA GLN A 206 -8.91 5.81 -4.21
C GLN A 206 -8.87 5.05 -5.54
N TYR A 207 -8.89 5.75 -6.65
CA TYR A 207 -8.75 5.20 -8.00
C TYR A 207 -7.73 5.95 -8.85
N GLU A 208 -6.94 6.80 -8.18
CA GLU A 208 -5.79 7.50 -8.73
C GLU A 208 -4.56 7.29 -7.85
N ASN A 209 -3.41 7.09 -8.46
CA ASN A 209 -2.12 7.00 -7.79
C ASN A 209 -1.05 7.70 -8.62
N PHE A 210 0.14 7.90 -8.08
CA PHE A 210 1.25 8.43 -8.85
C PHE A 210 1.61 7.54 -10.05
N ASN A 211 2.09 8.17 -11.14
CA ASN A 211 3.06 7.54 -12.04
C ASN A 211 4.43 7.62 -11.35
N ALA A 212 5.23 6.58 -11.47
CA ALA A 212 6.44 6.42 -10.69
C ALA A 212 7.64 5.94 -11.50
N ALA A 213 8.78 6.59 -11.33
CA ALA A 213 10.07 6.11 -11.83
C ALA A 213 11.12 6.11 -10.73
N GLY A 214 12.02 5.14 -10.79
CA GLY A 214 13.25 5.09 -10.03
C GLY A 214 14.42 5.51 -10.89
N VAL A 215 15.37 6.24 -10.32
CA VAL A 215 16.57 6.69 -11.04
C VAL A 215 17.80 6.44 -10.19
N THR A 216 18.78 5.76 -10.79
CA THR A 216 20.11 5.60 -10.19
C THR A 216 21.13 6.35 -11.01
N LEU A 217 21.80 7.31 -10.38
CA LEU A 217 22.94 8.03 -10.97
C LEU A 217 24.23 7.42 -10.41
N THR A 218 25.15 7.00 -11.29
CA THR A 218 26.49 6.58 -10.90
C THR A 218 27.48 7.59 -11.42
N ILE A 219 28.30 8.16 -10.53
CA ILE A 219 29.27 9.23 -10.80
C ILE A 219 30.67 8.67 -10.63
N GLN A 220 31.48 8.77 -11.69
CA GLN A 220 32.88 8.32 -11.68
C GLN A 220 33.80 9.49 -11.43
N GLY A 221 34.47 9.50 -10.29
CA GLY A 221 35.54 10.44 -9.96
C GLY A 221 36.91 10.01 -10.51
N ARG A 222 37.92 10.72 -10.07
CA ARG A 222 39.34 10.36 -10.26
C ARG A 222 40.11 10.86 -9.06
N ASN A 223 40.57 9.93 -8.24
CA ASN A 223 41.31 10.25 -7.02
C ASN A 223 42.79 10.48 -7.33
N VAL A 224 43.38 11.43 -6.64
CA VAL A 224 44.83 11.65 -6.56
C VAL A 224 45.16 12.25 -5.21
N HIS A 225 46.44 12.20 -4.79
CA HIS A 225 46.89 12.82 -3.54
C HIS A 225 46.52 14.30 -3.48
N PRO A 226 45.83 14.80 -2.44
CA PRO A 226 45.37 16.18 -2.36
C PRO A 226 46.41 17.26 -2.61
N GLY A 227 47.62 17.03 -2.17
CA GLY A 227 48.75 17.95 -2.40
C GLY A 227 49.19 18.14 -3.86
N SER A 228 48.74 17.22 -4.76
CA SER A 228 49.03 17.27 -6.21
C SER A 228 47.77 17.26 -7.06
N ALA A 229 46.63 17.63 -6.47
CA ALA A 229 45.29 17.47 -7.04
C ALA A 229 44.92 18.46 -8.13
N LYS A 230 45.60 19.62 -8.21
CA LYS A 230 45.26 20.69 -9.16
C LYS A 230 45.24 20.14 -10.60
N ASN A 231 44.09 20.36 -11.29
CA ASN A 231 43.84 19.89 -12.66
C ASN A 231 43.85 18.36 -12.88
N LYS A 232 43.86 17.57 -11.80
CA LYS A 232 43.93 16.11 -11.87
C LYS A 232 42.79 15.43 -11.14
N LEU A 233 42.48 15.88 -9.90
CA LEU A 233 41.44 15.30 -9.07
C LEU A 233 40.07 15.67 -9.64
N VAL A 234 39.19 14.68 -9.73
CA VAL A 234 37.75 14.86 -9.97
C VAL A 234 37.01 14.21 -8.82
N ASN A 235 36.37 15.00 -7.98
CA ASN A 235 35.69 14.51 -6.80
C ASN A 235 34.23 14.15 -7.12
N ALA A 236 33.89 12.89 -7.11
CA ALA A 236 32.52 12.41 -7.36
C ALA A 236 31.51 12.97 -6.36
N LEU A 237 31.89 13.23 -5.10
CA LEU A 237 31.00 13.82 -4.10
C LEU A 237 30.67 15.30 -4.41
N HIS A 238 31.60 16.06 -4.97
CA HIS A 238 31.31 17.45 -5.38
C HIS A 238 30.34 17.48 -6.55
N ILE A 239 30.46 16.54 -7.50
CA ILE A 239 29.53 16.40 -8.62
C ILE A 239 28.15 16.01 -8.08
N ALA A 240 28.07 15.04 -7.15
CA ALA A 240 26.81 14.63 -6.52
C ALA A 240 26.14 15.79 -5.78
N ALA A 241 26.90 16.57 -5.01
CA ALA A 241 26.38 17.75 -4.30
C ALA A 241 25.82 18.80 -5.28
N GLU A 242 26.47 19.02 -6.43
CA GLU A 242 25.95 19.92 -7.45
C GLU A 242 24.66 19.38 -8.08
N ILE A 243 24.61 18.09 -8.44
CA ILE A 243 23.40 17.46 -8.98
C ILE A 243 22.21 17.60 -8.02
N SER A 244 22.42 17.46 -6.71
CA SER A 244 21.36 17.56 -5.70
C SER A 244 20.65 18.93 -5.68
N THR A 245 21.25 19.96 -6.27
CA THR A 245 20.71 21.33 -6.35
C THR A 245 20.05 21.66 -7.69
N LEU A 246 20.05 20.76 -8.66
CA LEU A 246 19.50 21.00 -10.00
C LEU A 246 17.98 20.96 -10.04
N PHE A 247 17.36 20.24 -9.09
CA PHE A 247 15.92 20.10 -9.03
C PHE A 247 15.29 21.11 -8.08
N PRO A 248 14.10 21.66 -8.45
CA PRO A 248 13.47 22.71 -7.65
C PRO A 248 13.21 22.28 -6.20
N ALA A 249 13.57 23.12 -5.24
CA ALA A 249 13.30 22.85 -3.83
C ALA A 249 11.80 22.85 -3.49
N SER A 250 10.97 23.47 -4.32
CA SER A 250 9.50 23.44 -4.21
C SER A 250 8.88 22.16 -4.75
N GLU A 251 9.66 21.27 -5.37
CA GLU A 251 9.19 20.02 -5.96
C GLU A 251 9.83 18.82 -5.25
N ARG A 252 9.77 18.83 -3.92
CA ARG A 252 10.22 17.76 -3.03
C ARG A 252 9.05 17.23 -2.21
N PRO A 253 9.10 16.00 -1.69
CA PRO A 253 8.01 15.47 -0.85
C PRO A 253 7.64 16.40 0.31
N GLU A 254 8.63 17.01 0.96
CA GLU A 254 8.44 17.92 2.09
C GLU A 254 7.82 19.28 1.73
N THR A 255 7.62 19.58 0.45
CA THR A 255 7.06 20.84 -0.05
C THR A 255 5.90 20.67 -1.02
N THR A 256 5.40 19.45 -1.20
CA THR A 256 4.33 19.11 -2.14
C THR A 256 3.21 18.36 -1.45
N GLU A 257 1.98 18.57 -1.91
CA GLU A 257 0.78 17.93 -1.38
C GLU A 257 -0.18 17.50 -2.51
N GLU A 258 -1.21 16.77 -2.18
CA GLU A 258 -2.30 16.34 -3.08
C GLU A 258 -1.77 15.78 -4.43
N TYR A 259 -2.06 16.47 -5.53
CA TYR A 259 -1.71 16.07 -6.90
C TYR A 259 -0.33 16.55 -7.36
N GLU A 260 0.39 17.27 -6.52
CA GLU A 260 1.71 17.81 -6.87
C GLU A 260 2.77 16.72 -6.95
N GLY A 261 3.47 16.66 -8.08
CA GLY A 261 4.56 15.74 -8.31
C GLY A 261 5.89 16.24 -7.74
N PHE A 262 6.87 15.34 -7.62
CA PHE A 262 8.15 15.65 -7.00
C PHE A 262 9.34 14.86 -7.55
N TYR A 263 10.55 15.37 -7.26
CA TYR A 263 11.82 14.65 -7.28
C TYR A 263 12.27 14.42 -5.83
N HIS A 264 12.53 13.19 -5.45
CA HIS A 264 13.03 12.88 -4.12
C HIS A 264 14.40 12.19 -4.21
N LEU A 265 15.42 12.82 -3.64
CA LEU A 265 16.72 12.18 -3.41
C LEU A 265 16.59 11.25 -2.21
N ASN A 266 16.47 9.97 -2.50
CA ASN A 266 16.22 8.92 -1.49
C ASN A 266 17.50 8.43 -0.81
N ASP A 267 18.60 8.34 -1.57
CA ASP A 267 19.90 7.92 -1.04
C ASP A 267 21.05 8.60 -1.78
N ILE A 268 22.12 8.86 -1.06
CA ILE A 268 23.38 9.33 -1.59
C ILE A 268 24.55 8.66 -0.85
N ASN A 269 25.41 7.97 -1.59
CA ASN A 269 26.53 7.24 -1.01
C ASN A 269 27.77 7.38 -1.90
N GLY A 270 28.97 7.37 -1.31
CA GLY A 270 30.18 7.36 -2.10
C GLY A 270 31.42 7.96 -1.44
N ASN A 271 32.43 8.15 -2.29
CA ASN A 271 33.70 8.80 -1.94
C ASN A 271 34.25 9.58 -3.15
N VAL A 272 35.49 10.05 -3.07
CA VAL A 272 36.12 10.83 -4.15
C VAL A 272 36.13 10.09 -5.48
N GLU A 273 36.30 8.76 -5.47
CA GLU A 273 36.46 7.94 -6.69
C GLU A 273 35.14 7.57 -7.33
N LYS A 274 34.09 7.34 -6.53
CA LYS A 274 32.75 6.95 -7.01
C LYS A 274 31.67 7.43 -6.06
N ALA A 275 30.57 7.94 -6.61
CA ALA A 275 29.36 8.23 -5.85
C ALA A 275 28.14 7.64 -6.58
N THR A 276 27.11 7.33 -5.80
CA THR A 276 25.80 6.86 -6.29
C THR A 276 24.73 7.74 -5.66
N MET A 277 23.73 8.13 -6.45
CA MET A 277 22.54 8.84 -5.98
C MET A 277 21.32 8.07 -6.44
N VAL A 278 20.33 7.89 -5.57
CA VAL A 278 19.05 7.25 -5.89
C VAL A 278 17.95 8.28 -5.77
N TYR A 279 17.23 8.47 -6.86
CA TYR A 279 16.05 9.34 -6.91
C TYR A 279 14.79 8.53 -7.19
N ILE A 280 13.66 9.03 -6.74
CA ILE A 280 12.36 8.66 -7.22
C ILE A 280 11.66 9.90 -7.81
N ILE A 281 10.95 9.68 -8.92
CA ILE A 281 10.14 10.71 -9.60
C ILE A 281 8.69 10.30 -9.51
N ARG A 282 7.82 11.23 -9.14
CA ARG A 282 6.39 11.01 -8.97
C ARG A 282 5.59 12.14 -9.59
N ASP A 283 4.50 11.81 -10.29
CA ASP A 283 3.47 12.76 -10.71
C ASP A 283 2.17 12.01 -11.03
N HIS A 284 1.01 12.57 -10.68
CA HIS A 284 -0.28 11.99 -11.05
C HIS A 284 -0.59 12.17 -12.53
N ASP A 285 -0.18 13.30 -13.11
CA ASP A 285 -0.34 13.59 -14.53
C ASP A 285 0.76 12.91 -15.34
N LYS A 286 0.37 12.07 -16.32
CA LYS A 286 1.32 11.31 -17.14
C LYS A 286 2.21 12.22 -18.00
N ALA A 287 1.67 13.31 -18.52
CA ALA A 287 2.47 14.22 -19.35
C ALA A 287 3.53 14.93 -18.50
N LYS A 288 3.15 15.45 -17.34
CA LYS A 288 4.10 16.04 -16.38
C LYS A 288 5.13 15.03 -15.87
N PHE A 289 4.72 13.79 -15.67
CA PHE A 289 5.64 12.71 -15.29
C PHE A 289 6.72 12.50 -16.37
N GLU A 290 6.33 12.43 -17.64
CA GLU A 290 7.28 12.32 -18.76
C GLU A 290 8.17 13.58 -18.88
N GLU A 291 7.60 14.78 -18.69
CA GLU A 291 8.37 16.03 -18.64
C GLU A 291 9.40 16.02 -17.51
N ARG A 292 9.05 15.52 -16.32
CA ARG A 292 9.99 15.39 -15.19
C ARG A 292 11.14 14.46 -15.50
N LYS A 293 10.87 13.30 -16.11
CA LYS A 293 11.92 12.36 -16.55
C LYS A 293 12.83 12.99 -17.59
N ALA A 294 12.25 13.63 -18.60
CA ALA A 294 13.01 14.31 -19.65
C ALA A 294 13.89 15.44 -19.09
N PHE A 295 13.34 16.24 -18.15
CA PHE A 295 14.11 17.30 -17.50
C PHE A 295 15.30 16.73 -16.72
N MET A 296 15.13 15.65 -15.97
CA MET A 296 16.26 15.00 -15.26
C MET A 296 17.33 14.54 -16.25
N VAL A 297 16.95 13.86 -17.32
CA VAL A 297 17.89 13.39 -18.35
C VAL A 297 18.66 14.56 -18.98
N GLU A 298 17.96 15.67 -19.28
CA GLU A 298 18.58 16.90 -19.83
C GLU A 298 19.59 17.51 -18.85
N GLN A 299 19.23 17.63 -17.56
CA GLN A 299 20.16 18.16 -16.56
C GLN A 299 21.41 17.28 -16.42
N ILE A 300 21.25 15.97 -16.41
CA ILE A 300 22.39 15.04 -16.34
C ILE A 300 23.26 15.13 -17.61
N ALA A 301 22.67 15.32 -18.78
CA ALA A 301 23.43 15.53 -20.02
C ALA A 301 24.28 16.82 -19.94
N LYS A 302 23.72 17.93 -19.43
CA LYS A 302 24.49 19.17 -19.18
C LYS A 302 25.64 18.97 -18.19
N MET A 303 25.41 18.19 -17.15
CA MET A 303 26.46 17.82 -16.19
C MET A 303 27.56 16.97 -16.85
N ASN A 304 27.20 16.05 -17.75
CA ASN A 304 28.15 15.25 -18.50
C ASN A 304 29.01 16.10 -19.48
N GLU A 305 28.43 17.11 -20.14
CA GLU A 305 29.20 18.07 -20.90
C GLU A 305 30.25 18.79 -20.03
N LYS A 306 29.86 19.21 -18.81
CA LYS A 306 30.74 19.88 -17.85
C LYS A 306 31.85 18.97 -17.30
N TYR A 307 31.54 17.70 -17.04
CA TYR A 307 32.41 16.76 -16.33
C TYR A 307 32.96 15.63 -17.21
N ALA A 308 32.89 15.75 -18.54
CA ALA A 308 33.44 14.79 -19.50
C ALA A 308 32.89 13.37 -19.31
N ASP A 309 31.57 13.20 -19.43
CA ASP A 309 30.83 11.94 -19.46
C ASP A 309 31.08 11.01 -18.25
N ARG A 310 31.06 11.59 -17.05
CA ARG A 310 31.32 10.85 -15.80
C ARG A 310 30.09 10.38 -15.07
N ILE A 311 28.90 10.67 -15.56
CA ILE A 311 27.63 10.35 -14.92
C ILE A 311 26.85 9.40 -15.80
N THR A 312 26.57 8.21 -15.31
CA THR A 312 25.60 7.30 -15.94
C THR A 312 24.26 7.44 -15.24
N ILE A 313 23.19 7.39 -16.02
CA ILE A 313 21.81 7.42 -15.54
C ILE A 313 21.13 6.09 -15.90
N ASP A 314 20.54 5.44 -14.92
CA ASP A 314 19.64 4.31 -15.06
C ASP A 314 18.28 4.76 -14.55
N LEU A 315 17.31 4.90 -15.46
CA LEU A 315 15.96 5.41 -15.21
C LEU A 315 14.95 4.36 -15.65
N ASN A 316 14.12 3.89 -14.71
CA ASN A 316 13.15 2.84 -14.95
C ASN A 316 11.78 3.22 -14.39
N ASP A 317 10.74 3.07 -15.20
CA ASP A 317 9.37 3.21 -14.75
C ASP A 317 8.99 2.04 -13.83
N GLN A 318 8.32 2.35 -12.72
CA GLN A 318 7.96 1.38 -11.69
C GLN A 318 6.48 0.97 -11.78
N TYR A 319 5.60 1.96 -11.86
CA TYR A 319 4.15 1.79 -12.03
C TYR A 319 3.53 3.06 -12.60
N TYR A 320 2.26 2.96 -13.02
CA TYR A 320 1.51 4.06 -13.59
C TYR A 320 0.22 4.32 -12.83
N ASN A 321 -0.39 5.50 -13.04
CA ASN A 321 -1.65 5.88 -12.45
C ASN A 321 -2.79 4.98 -12.93
N MET A 322 -3.42 4.24 -12.01
CA MET A 322 -4.52 3.31 -12.32
C MET A 322 -5.77 3.99 -12.87
N LYS A 323 -5.92 5.31 -12.73
CA LYS A 323 -7.01 6.07 -13.31
C LYS A 323 -7.21 5.76 -14.79
N GLU A 324 -6.13 5.62 -15.56
CA GLU A 324 -6.18 5.27 -16.99
C GLU A 324 -7.00 3.99 -17.26
N LYS A 325 -6.97 3.05 -16.32
CA LYS A 325 -7.64 1.74 -16.43
C LYS A 325 -8.99 1.69 -15.72
N VAL A 326 -9.18 2.50 -14.69
CA VAL A 326 -10.43 2.54 -13.91
C VAL A 326 -11.45 3.50 -14.52
N GLU A 327 -11.03 4.64 -15.08
CA GLU A 327 -11.93 5.64 -15.66
C GLU A 327 -12.88 5.09 -16.73
N PRO A 328 -12.48 4.20 -17.67
CA PRO A 328 -13.38 3.58 -18.64
C PRO A 328 -14.50 2.74 -18.02
N VAL A 329 -14.32 2.29 -16.79
CA VAL A 329 -15.26 1.47 -16.02
C VAL A 329 -15.63 2.13 -14.68
N LYS A 330 -15.68 3.45 -14.66
CA LYS A 330 -15.86 4.26 -13.44
C LYS A 330 -17.07 3.86 -12.60
N PHE A 331 -18.05 3.19 -13.17
CA PHE A 331 -19.21 2.69 -12.42
C PHE A 331 -18.82 1.82 -11.20
N ILE A 332 -17.63 1.16 -11.23
CA ILE A 332 -17.15 0.37 -10.08
C ILE A 332 -16.78 1.28 -8.89
N VAL A 333 -16.34 2.51 -9.15
CA VAL A 333 -16.09 3.55 -8.13
C VAL A 333 -17.42 4.11 -7.63
N ASP A 334 -18.35 4.40 -8.55
CA ASP A 334 -19.69 4.95 -8.24
C ASP A 334 -20.51 3.98 -7.35
N ILE A 335 -20.39 2.66 -7.59
CA ILE A 335 -20.98 1.61 -6.75
C ILE A 335 -20.49 1.72 -5.29
N VAL A 336 -19.18 1.90 -5.09
CA VAL A 336 -18.61 2.02 -3.73
C VAL A 336 -19.08 3.29 -3.06
N GLU A 337 -19.05 4.42 -3.79
CA GLU A 337 -19.53 5.72 -3.28
C GLU A 337 -21.01 5.65 -2.83
N GLU A 338 -21.87 5.04 -3.64
CA GLU A 338 -23.27 4.81 -3.27
C GLU A 338 -23.42 3.86 -2.08
N ALA A 339 -22.64 2.76 -2.04
CA ALA A 339 -22.68 1.81 -0.93
C ALA A 339 -22.24 2.45 0.38
N MET A 340 -21.21 3.31 0.36
CA MET A 340 -20.78 4.10 1.51
C MET A 340 -21.89 5.00 2.02
N LYS A 341 -22.53 5.77 1.14
CA LYS A 341 -23.64 6.67 1.49
C LYS A 341 -24.83 5.93 2.13
N GLU A 342 -25.17 4.74 1.61
CA GLU A 342 -26.24 3.91 2.19
C GLU A 342 -25.90 3.38 3.59
N LEU A 343 -24.60 3.24 3.89
CA LEU A 343 -24.08 2.82 5.20
C LEU A 343 -23.72 4.00 6.12
N GLU A 344 -24.13 5.22 5.76
CA GLU A 344 -23.83 6.46 6.49
C GLU A 344 -22.32 6.68 6.68
N ILE A 345 -21.52 6.26 5.67
CA ILE A 345 -20.09 6.53 5.57
C ILE A 345 -19.91 7.67 4.56
N GLU A 346 -19.29 8.77 4.97
CA GLU A 346 -18.97 9.88 4.06
C GLU A 346 -17.84 9.49 3.10
N PRO A 347 -18.08 9.43 1.78
CA PRO A 347 -17.03 9.08 0.82
C PRO A 347 -15.98 10.18 0.69
N LYS A 348 -14.70 9.82 0.72
CA LYS A 348 -13.56 10.70 0.52
C LYS A 348 -12.76 10.19 -0.66
N ILE A 349 -13.05 10.73 -1.85
CA ILE A 349 -12.31 10.36 -3.05
C ILE A 349 -11.02 11.16 -3.09
N ILE A 350 -9.89 10.53 -2.83
CA ILE A 350 -8.56 11.13 -2.74
C ILE A 350 -7.55 10.33 -3.56
N PRO A 351 -6.49 10.97 -4.09
CA PRO A 351 -5.42 10.25 -4.78
C PRO A 351 -4.45 9.61 -3.80
N ILE A 352 -3.87 8.46 -4.18
CA ILE A 352 -2.77 7.84 -3.47
C ILE A 352 -1.46 8.52 -3.86
N ARG A 353 -0.69 9.02 -2.89
CA ARG A 353 0.65 9.59 -3.12
C ARG A 353 1.75 8.52 -3.09
N GLY A 354 1.46 7.33 -3.57
CA GLY A 354 2.33 6.17 -3.66
C GLY A 354 1.86 5.22 -4.75
N GLY A 355 2.19 3.96 -4.60
CA GLY A 355 1.67 2.82 -5.38
C GLY A 355 0.82 1.93 -4.49
N THR A 356 0.12 0.98 -5.08
CA THR A 356 -0.64 -0.08 -4.43
C THR A 356 -0.74 -1.27 -5.39
N ASP A 357 -1.03 -2.45 -4.89
CA ASP A 357 -1.31 -3.62 -5.73
C ASP A 357 -2.42 -3.33 -6.75
N GLY A 358 -3.45 -2.57 -6.37
CA GLY A 358 -4.53 -2.16 -7.26
C GLY A 358 -4.07 -1.42 -8.51
N SER A 359 -3.01 -0.60 -8.41
CA SER A 359 -2.46 0.08 -9.58
C SER A 359 -1.85 -0.90 -10.58
N ARG A 360 -1.09 -1.89 -10.10
CA ARG A 360 -0.48 -2.90 -10.98
C ARG A 360 -1.51 -3.87 -11.55
N LEU A 361 -2.43 -4.36 -10.73
CA LEU A 361 -3.53 -5.22 -11.14
C LEU A 361 -4.39 -4.57 -12.25
N SER A 362 -4.64 -3.26 -12.14
CA SER A 362 -5.37 -2.49 -13.16
C SER A 362 -4.67 -2.53 -14.51
N PHE A 363 -3.34 -2.43 -14.56
CA PHE A 363 -2.56 -2.55 -15.79
C PHE A 363 -2.42 -3.99 -16.29
N MET A 364 -2.62 -4.99 -15.42
CA MET A 364 -2.68 -6.41 -15.80
C MET A 364 -4.06 -6.83 -16.33
N GLY A 365 -5.02 -5.90 -16.43
CA GLY A 365 -6.34 -6.13 -16.99
C GLY A 365 -7.45 -6.33 -15.97
N LEU A 366 -7.18 -6.11 -14.67
CA LEU A 366 -8.16 -6.18 -13.59
C LEU A 366 -8.32 -4.78 -12.97
N PRO A 367 -9.26 -3.92 -13.44
CA PRO A 367 -9.51 -2.63 -12.83
C PRO A 367 -9.80 -2.78 -11.32
N CYS A 368 -8.97 -2.12 -10.48
CA CYS A 368 -8.92 -2.41 -9.05
C CYS A 368 -8.68 -1.13 -8.22
N PRO A 369 -9.73 -0.32 -7.97
CA PRO A 369 -9.64 0.80 -7.04
C PRO A 369 -9.42 0.31 -5.60
N ASN A 370 -8.94 1.23 -4.74
CA ASN A 370 -8.60 0.97 -3.37
C ASN A 370 -9.65 1.54 -2.42
N ILE A 371 -10.02 0.77 -1.40
CA ILE A 371 -11.01 1.11 -0.37
C ILE A 371 -10.31 1.11 1.00
N PHE A 372 -10.78 1.94 1.91
CA PHE A 372 -10.25 2.07 3.26
C PHE A 372 -10.19 0.75 4.06
N THR A 373 -9.16 0.60 4.89
CA THR A 373 -9.15 -0.33 6.02
C THR A 373 -9.70 0.33 7.29
N GLY A 374 -9.52 1.63 7.41
CA GLY A 374 -9.98 2.47 8.52
C GLY A 374 -8.94 2.65 9.63
N GLY A 375 -7.68 2.24 9.40
CA GLY A 375 -6.58 2.44 10.33
C GLY A 375 -5.85 3.77 10.13
N LEU A 376 -4.92 4.06 11.04
CA LEU A 376 -4.09 5.26 11.06
C LEU A 376 -2.67 4.94 11.50
N ASN A 377 -1.76 5.86 11.16
CA ASN A 377 -0.36 5.87 11.59
C ASN A 377 0.39 4.60 11.18
N PHE A 378 0.08 4.07 10.00
CA PHE A 378 0.70 2.88 9.43
C PHE A 378 2.23 2.96 9.41
N HIS A 379 2.91 1.82 9.27
CA HIS A 379 4.37 1.69 9.29
C HIS A 379 5.05 2.25 10.56
N SER A 380 4.29 2.40 11.65
CA SER A 380 4.81 2.96 12.90
C SER A 380 4.35 2.20 14.15
N LYS A 381 5.03 2.47 15.27
CA LYS A 381 4.62 1.98 16.60
C LYS A 381 3.33 2.63 17.12
N ASN A 382 2.89 3.71 16.48
CA ASN A 382 1.69 4.47 16.83
C ASN A 382 0.48 4.05 15.99
N GLU A 383 0.62 2.99 15.21
CA GLU A 383 -0.44 2.43 14.39
C GLU A 383 -1.64 2.03 15.24
N CYS A 384 -2.83 2.37 14.79
CA CYS A 384 -4.08 2.07 15.48
C CYS A 384 -5.24 1.91 14.50
N ILE A 385 -6.31 1.26 14.96
CA ILE A 385 -7.52 1.08 14.16
C ILE A 385 -8.77 1.08 15.05
N PRO A 386 -9.82 1.85 14.68
CA PRO A 386 -11.12 1.76 15.31
C PRO A 386 -11.82 0.43 14.98
N VAL A 387 -12.40 -0.19 16.00
CA VAL A 387 -13.18 -1.43 15.82
C VAL A 387 -14.38 -1.21 14.90
N SER A 388 -15.03 -0.04 15.01
CA SER A 388 -16.16 0.35 14.19
C SER A 388 -15.80 0.48 12.71
N SER A 389 -14.57 0.95 12.39
CA SER A 389 -14.11 1.06 11.00
C SER A 389 -13.98 -0.29 10.32
N MET A 390 -13.43 -1.30 11.02
CA MET A 390 -13.37 -2.67 10.50
C MET A 390 -14.76 -3.27 10.27
N GLU A 391 -15.71 -3.05 11.19
CA GLU A 391 -17.10 -3.49 11.03
C GLU A 391 -17.74 -2.82 9.80
N LYS A 392 -17.57 -1.51 9.65
CA LYS A 392 -18.09 -0.75 8.50
C LYS A 392 -17.48 -1.23 7.19
N GLY A 393 -16.18 -1.53 7.15
CA GLY A 393 -15.52 -2.09 5.96
C GLY A 393 -16.08 -3.46 5.56
N ALA A 394 -16.29 -4.36 6.52
CA ALA A 394 -16.91 -5.66 6.25
C ALA A 394 -18.36 -5.50 5.75
N ASN A 395 -19.14 -4.57 6.32
CA ASN A 395 -20.49 -4.25 5.84
C ASN A 395 -20.47 -3.62 4.44
N LEU A 396 -19.46 -2.79 4.14
CA LEU A 396 -19.30 -2.18 2.82
C LEU A 396 -19.04 -3.23 1.74
N ILE A 397 -18.20 -4.24 2.01
CA ILE A 397 -17.98 -5.35 1.09
C ILE A 397 -19.29 -6.05 0.75
N VAL A 398 -20.12 -6.37 1.74
CA VAL A 398 -21.45 -6.98 1.52
C VAL A 398 -22.34 -6.07 0.67
N LYS A 399 -22.37 -4.78 0.98
CA LYS A 399 -23.19 -3.81 0.25
C LYS A 399 -22.74 -3.65 -1.22
N ILE A 400 -21.44 -3.62 -1.49
CA ILE A 400 -20.89 -3.61 -2.85
C ILE A 400 -21.37 -4.84 -3.62
N VAL A 401 -21.25 -6.01 -3.03
CA VAL A 401 -21.68 -7.28 -3.63
C VAL A 401 -23.18 -7.28 -3.98
N GLU A 402 -24.05 -6.78 -3.07
CA GLU A 402 -25.48 -6.60 -3.37
C GLU A 402 -25.71 -5.69 -4.58
N LYS A 403 -24.98 -4.58 -4.69
CA LYS A 403 -25.14 -3.63 -5.80
C LYS A 403 -24.73 -4.21 -7.14
N TYR A 404 -23.73 -5.09 -7.18
CA TYR A 404 -23.33 -5.78 -8.42
C TYR A 404 -24.45 -6.63 -9.04
N THR A 405 -25.45 -7.03 -8.27
CA THR A 405 -26.62 -7.76 -8.81
C THR A 405 -27.45 -6.93 -9.80
N ASN A 406 -27.31 -5.62 -9.80
CA ASN A 406 -27.99 -4.70 -10.71
C ASN A 406 -27.18 -4.42 -11.99
N ILE A 407 -25.96 -4.90 -12.08
CA ILE A 407 -25.08 -4.73 -13.26
C ILE A 407 -25.34 -5.89 -14.22
N LYS A 408 -25.61 -5.55 -15.49
CA LYS A 408 -25.88 -6.53 -16.55
C LYS A 408 -24.71 -6.67 -17.50
#